data_f1976eddac3afe8e96cf9c3ef4db77da
#
_entry.id   f1976eddac3afe8e96cf9c3ef4db77da
#
_cell.length_a   1.000
_cell.length_b   1.000
_cell.length_c   1.000
_cell.angle_alpha   90.00
_cell.angle_beta   90.00
_cell.angle_gamma   90.00
#
_symmetry.space_group_name_H-M   'P 1'
#
loop_
_entity.id
_entity.type
_entity.pdbx_description
1 polymer ?
#
loop_
_entity_poly.entity_id
_entity_poly.type
_entity_poly.pdbx_seq_one_letter_code
_entity_poly.pdbx_strand_id
1 'polypeptide(L)'
;MKYFLGFLILFISACSTTPKSGSGFVNQTEDQFYLGSDKAVELFKAFDKAWANKNYDLLKTMISAQASFEFEDGKRANGPDEFIKLIKEESEKQEALGNSDTWTTEYAFSVDINTEKKGEWVNARFTLITENSEDRVIKKVYNEWYYFENNQLELWYQTIRKVME
;
A
#
# COMPACT_ATOMS: atom_id res chain seq x y z
N MET A 1 59.51 8.26 -39.29
CA MET A 1 58.08 8.56 -39.03
C MET A 1 57.42 7.30 -38.54
N LYS A 2 57.10 7.23 -37.22
CA LYS A 2 56.44 6.08 -36.58
C LYS A 2 54.99 6.46 -36.36
N TYR A 3 54.05 5.76 -37.02
CA TYR A 3 52.62 5.93 -36.82
C TYR A 3 52.21 5.18 -35.55
N PHE A 4 51.79 5.90 -34.52
CA PHE A 4 51.23 5.35 -33.30
C PHE A 4 49.71 5.26 -33.52
N LEU A 5 49.27 4.01 -33.79
CA LEU A 5 47.83 3.71 -33.95
C LEU A 5 47.23 3.53 -32.60
N GLY A 6 46.58 4.55 -32.04
CA GLY A 6 45.86 4.49 -30.79
C GLY A 6 44.55 3.65 -30.94
N PHE A 7 44.52 2.51 -30.31
CA PHE A 7 43.36 1.59 -30.25
C PHE A 7 42.40 2.13 -29.17
N LEU A 8 41.37 2.87 -29.58
CA LEU A 8 40.32 3.36 -28.70
C LEU A 8 39.35 2.20 -28.41
N ILE A 9 39.51 1.53 -27.26
CA ILE A 9 38.56 0.52 -26.80
C ILE A 9 37.36 1.23 -26.18
N LEU A 10 36.25 1.27 -26.92
CA LEU A 10 34.93 1.65 -26.45
C LEU A 10 34.39 0.53 -25.54
N PHE A 11 34.47 0.72 -24.23
CA PHE A 11 33.71 -0.09 -23.27
C PHE A 11 32.23 0.26 -23.39
N ILE A 12 31.50 -0.50 -24.17
CA ILE A 12 30.03 -0.48 -24.16
C ILE A 12 29.63 -1.23 -22.88
N SER A 13 29.40 -0.48 -21.81
CA SER A 13 28.73 -1.02 -20.62
C SER A 13 27.27 -1.29 -21.00
N ALA A 14 27.02 -2.49 -21.52
CA ALA A 14 25.66 -2.99 -21.67
C ALA A 14 25.12 -3.22 -20.25
N CYS A 15 24.32 -2.26 -19.74
CA CYS A 15 23.41 -2.53 -18.63
C CYS A 15 22.42 -3.61 -19.14
N SER A 16 22.73 -4.86 -18.89
CA SER A 16 21.76 -5.94 -19.08
C SER A 16 20.74 -5.81 -17.93
N THR A 17 19.62 -5.13 -18.20
CA THR A 17 18.46 -5.27 -17.33
C THR A 17 17.98 -6.70 -17.47
N THR A 18 18.22 -7.51 -16.45
CA THR A 18 17.61 -8.84 -16.36
C THR A 18 16.10 -8.66 -16.44
N PRO A 19 15.41 -9.32 -17.39
CA PRO A 19 13.97 -9.22 -17.46
C PRO A 19 13.38 -9.68 -16.12
N LYS A 20 12.45 -8.91 -15.56
CA LYS A 20 11.72 -9.32 -14.36
C LYS A 20 11.01 -10.65 -14.67
N SER A 21 11.23 -11.66 -13.84
CA SER A 21 10.49 -12.92 -13.95
C SER A 21 9.15 -12.75 -13.26
N GLY A 22 8.06 -12.88 -14.01
CA GLY A 22 6.71 -12.91 -13.44
C GLY A 22 6.39 -14.29 -12.88
N SER A 23 5.41 -14.35 -11.97
CA SER A 23 4.88 -15.57 -11.38
C SER A 23 3.37 -15.46 -11.18
N GLY A 24 2.67 -16.59 -11.18
CA GLY A 24 1.22 -16.62 -11.04
C GLY A 24 0.48 -16.26 -12.32
N PHE A 25 -0.81 -16.01 -12.19
CA PHE A 25 -1.67 -15.62 -13.30
C PHE A 25 -2.78 -14.69 -12.81
N VAL A 26 -3.28 -13.87 -13.72
CA VAL A 26 -4.52 -13.11 -13.54
C VAL A 26 -5.58 -13.71 -14.45
N ASN A 27 -6.71 -14.12 -13.87
CA ASN A 27 -7.74 -14.85 -14.60
C ASN A 27 -8.23 -14.07 -15.83
N GLN A 28 -8.36 -14.76 -16.98
CA GLN A 28 -8.80 -14.22 -18.27
C GLN A 28 -7.83 -13.21 -18.90
N THR A 29 -6.59 -13.13 -18.46
CA THR A 29 -5.53 -12.32 -19.06
C THR A 29 -4.25 -13.15 -19.19
N GLU A 30 -3.25 -12.61 -19.89
CA GLU A 30 -1.88 -13.16 -19.91
C GLU A 30 -1.00 -12.49 -18.82
N ASP A 31 -1.57 -11.61 -18.01
CA ASP A 31 -0.85 -10.88 -16.98
C ASP A 31 -0.33 -11.82 -15.88
N GLN A 32 0.83 -11.50 -15.36
CA GLN A 32 1.49 -12.18 -14.25
C GLN A 32 1.79 -11.19 -13.12
N PHE A 33 2.11 -11.74 -11.95
CA PHE A 33 2.57 -10.92 -10.83
C PHE A 33 4.09 -10.78 -10.88
N TYR A 34 4.55 -9.55 -10.71
CA TYR A 34 5.95 -9.17 -10.60
C TYR A 34 6.17 -8.49 -9.25
N LEU A 35 7.38 -8.56 -8.71
CA LEU A 35 7.73 -7.69 -7.59
C LEU A 35 7.69 -6.23 -8.07
N GLY A 36 6.98 -5.41 -7.33
CA GLY A 36 6.88 -3.97 -7.58
C GLY A 36 8.13 -3.20 -7.11
N SER A 37 8.02 -1.90 -7.05
CA SER A 37 9.12 -1.01 -6.68
C SER A 37 9.15 -0.70 -5.18
N ASP A 38 10.34 -0.35 -4.67
CA ASP A 38 10.49 0.23 -3.34
C ASP A 38 9.72 1.55 -3.20
N LYS A 39 9.56 2.28 -4.31
CA LYS A 39 8.82 3.54 -4.33
C LYS A 39 7.36 3.35 -3.90
N ALA A 40 6.68 2.31 -4.37
CA ALA A 40 5.30 2.02 -3.96
C ALA A 40 5.22 1.71 -2.46
N VAL A 41 6.19 0.98 -1.92
CA VAL A 41 6.29 0.71 -0.47
C VAL A 41 6.53 2.00 0.32
N GLU A 42 7.35 2.92 -0.17
CA GLU A 42 7.58 4.22 0.49
C GLU A 42 6.33 5.12 0.46
N LEU A 43 5.54 5.10 -0.63
CA LEU A 43 4.25 5.78 -0.68
C LEU A 43 3.29 5.22 0.36
N PHE A 44 3.21 3.89 0.48
CA PHE A 44 2.42 3.23 1.52
C PHE A 44 2.87 3.65 2.93
N LYS A 45 4.16 3.61 3.24
CA LYS A 45 4.69 4.00 4.57
C LYS A 45 4.35 5.46 4.89
N ALA A 46 4.45 6.36 3.91
CA ALA A 46 4.08 7.76 4.10
C ALA A 46 2.59 7.92 4.38
N PHE A 47 1.73 7.18 3.67
CA PHE A 47 0.29 7.16 3.86
C PHE A 47 -0.09 6.61 5.25
N ASP A 48 0.43 5.43 5.61
CA ASP A 48 0.22 4.78 6.91
C ASP A 48 0.65 5.70 8.07
N LYS A 49 1.83 6.32 7.97
CA LYS A 49 2.31 7.31 8.95
C LYS A 49 1.40 8.53 9.07
N ALA A 50 0.89 9.05 7.96
CA ALA A 50 -0.02 10.18 7.98
C ALA A 50 -1.34 9.81 8.66
N TRP A 51 -1.85 8.60 8.40
CA TRP A 51 -3.05 8.06 9.03
C TRP A 51 -2.85 7.86 10.54
N ALA A 52 -1.80 7.15 10.94
CA ALA A 52 -1.47 6.91 12.34
C ALA A 52 -1.34 8.22 13.16
N ASN A 53 -0.83 9.29 12.55
CA ASN A 53 -0.71 10.60 13.17
C ASN A 53 -1.98 11.46 13.04
N LYS A 54 -3.07 10.93 12.50
CA LYS A 54 -4.32 11.67 12.21
C LYS A 54 -4.10 12.95 11.40
N ASN A 55 -3.05 12.96 10.55
CA ASN A 55 -2.76 14.09 9.66
C ASN A 55 -3.64 14.01 8.41
N TYR A 56 -4.92 14.31 8.60
CA TYR A 56 -5.93 14.16 7.57
C TYR A 56 -5.75 15.09 6.38
N ASP A 57 -5.16 16.27 6.59
CA ASP A 57 -4.86 17.19 5.50
C ASP A 57 -3.79 16.62 4.57
N LEU A 58 -2.74 16.01 5.14
CA LEU A 58 -1.73 15.32 4.36
C LEU A 58 -2.33 14.09 3.65
N LEU A 59 -3.09 13.27 4.35
CA LEU A 59 -3.79 12.12 3.74
C LEU A 59 -4.61 12.52 2.53
N LYS A 60 -5.37 13.61 2.64
CA LYS A 60 -6.19 14.12 1.54
C LYS A 60 -5.37 14.41 0.29
N THR A 61 -4.15 14.92 0.42
CA THR A 61 -3.28 15.20 -0.73
C THR A 61 -2.70 13.95 -1.38
N MET A 62 -2.66 12.84 -0.63
CA MET A 62 -2.11 11.56 -1.10
C MET A 62 -3.16 10.68 -1.78
N ILE A 63 -4.41 11.08 -1.78
CA ILE A 63 -5.55 10.34 -2.33
C ILE A 63 -6.01 11.02 -3.63
N SER A 64 -6.23 10.23 -4.67
CA SER A 64 -6.84 10.69 -5.92
C SER A 64 -8.29 11.13 -5.70
N ALA A 65 -8.73 12.12 -6.47
CA ALA A 65 -10.12 12.58 -6.43
C ALA A 65 -11.13 11.49 -6.82
N GLN A 66 -10.71 10.49 -7.59
CA GLN A 66 -11.53 9.34 -8.02
C GLN A 66 -11.24 8.06 -7.25
N ALA A 67 -10.44 8.13 -6.18
CA ALA A 67 -10.10 6.95 -5.40
C ALA A 67 -11.33 6.24 -4.85
N SER A 68 -11.26 4.91 -4.82
CA SER A 68 -12.31 4.05 -4.25
C SER A 68 -11.78 3.26 -3.08
N PHE A 69 -12.59 3.17 -2.04
CA PHE A 69 -12.28 2.50 -0.78
C PHE A 69 -13.36 1.49 -0.44
N GLU A 70 -12.93 0.31 0.00
CA GLU A 70 -13.83 -0.74 0.46
C GLU A 70 -13.34 -1.28 1.82
N PHE A 71 -14.15 -1.04 2.84
CA PHE A 71 -13.88 -1.46 4.22
C PHE A 71 -14.32 -2.91 4.45
N GLU A 72 -13.79 -3.54 5.48
CA GLU A 72 -14.05 -4.93 5.84
C GLU A 72 -15.52 -5.21 6.20
N ASP A 73 -16.27 -4.19 6.56
CA ASP A 73 -17.71 -4.28 6.87
C ASP A 73 -18.62 -4.00 5.65
N GLY A 74 -18.00 -3.83 4.46
CA GLY A 74 -18.70 -3.55 3.21
C GLY A 74 -19.02 -2.07 2.98
N LYS A 75 -18.66 -1.18 3.91
CA LYS A 75 -18.76 0.25 3.65
C LYS A 75 -17.84 0.66 2.52
N ARG A 76 -18.23 1.70 1.80
CA ARG A 76 -17.46 2.27 0.70
C ARG A 76 -17.33 3.76 0.85
N ALA A 77 -16.23 4.29 0.33
CA ALA A 77 -16.02 5.72 0.18
C ALA A 77 -15.45 6.01 -1.21
N ASN A 78 -15.79 7.17 -1.76
CA ASN A 78 -15.26 7.66 -3.03
C ASN A 78 -14.56 8.99 -2.80
N GLY A 79 -13.30 9.06 -3.23
CA GLY A 79 -12.46 10.22 -3.04
C GLY A 79 -12.03 10.47 -1.59
N PRO A 80 -11.19 11.49 -1.41
CA PRO A 80 -10.56 11.76 -0.13
C PRO A 80 -11.53 12.23 0.97
N ASP A 81 -12.56 12.99 0.62
CA ASP A 81 -13.45 13.59 1.62
C ASP A 81 -14.33 12.56 2.32
N GLU A 82 -14.91 11.61 1.57
CA GLU A 82 -15.72 10.55 2.15
C GLU A 82 -14.85 9.59 2.98
N PHE A 83 -13.66 9.22 2.45
CA PHE A 83 -12.73 8.39 3.19
C PHE A 83 -12.33 9.02 4.53
N ILE A 84 -11.86 10.28 4.51
CA ILE A 84 -11.46 11.01 5.72
C ILE A 84 -12.62 11.11 6.72
N LYS A 85 -13.83 11.33 6.24
CA LYS A 85 -15.03 11.37 7.09
C LYS A 85 -15.22 10.02 7.82
N LEU A 86 -15.20 8.91 7.10
CA LEU A 86 -15.43 7.58 7.68
C LEU A 86 -14.37 7.20 8.72
N ILE A 87 -13.09 7.45 8.44
CA ILE A 87 -12.01 7.12 9.39
C ILE A 87 -12.04 8.02 10.63
N LYS A 88 -12.48 9.28 10.52
CA LYS A 88 -12.69 10.17 11.67
C LYS A 88 -13.83 9.67 12.53
N GLU A 89 -14.99 9.39 11.94
CA GLU A 89 -16.16 8.88 12.65
C GLU A 89 -15.83 7.58 13.40
N GLU A 90 -15.06 6.66 12.79
CA GLU A 90 -14.66 5.44 13.48
C GLU A 90 -13.66 5.72 14.62
N SER A 91 -12.68 6.61 14.43
CA SER A 91 -11.75 7.01 15.50
C SER A 91 -12.48 7.63 16.68
N GLU A 92 -13.40 8.57 16.45
CA GLU A 92 -14.19 9.23 17.49
C GLU A 92 -15.07 8.22 18.25
N LYS A 93 -15.63 7.25 17.53
CA LYS A 93 -16.43 6.18 18.13
C LYS A 93 -15.58 5.29 19.04
N GLN A 94 -14.37 4.89 18.61
CA GLN A 94 -13.47 4.09 19.44
C GLN A 94 -13.04 4.85 20.70
N GLU A 95 -12.72 6.13 20.57
CA GLU A 95 -12.39 7.00 21.70
C GLU A 95 -13.58 7.14 22.69
N ALA A 96 -14.79 7.32 22.17
CA ALA A 96 -16.01 7.42 23.00
C ALA A 96 -16.31 6.11 23.79
N LEU A 97 -15.90 4.96 23.24
CA LEU A 97 -16.00 3.66 23.92
C LEU A 97 -14.88 3.42 24.94
N GLY A 98 -13.92 4.34 25.08
CA GLY A 98 -12.76 4.18 25.95
C GLY A 98 -11.79 3.10 25.45
N ASN A 99 -11.82 2.77 24.16
CA ASN A 99 -10.92 1.80 23.57
C ASN A 99 -9.54 2.41 23.33
N SER A 100 -8.49 1.62 23.58
CA SER A 100 -7.12 1.94 23.22
C SER A 100 -6.65 0.96 22.15
N ASP A 101 -6.34 1.48 20.97
CA ASP A 101 -5.94 0.70 19.82
C ASP A 101 -4.43 0.78 19.59
N THR A 102 -3.80 -0.38 19.49
CA THR A 102 -2.39 -0.50 19.11
C THR A 102 -2.30 -1.22 17.78
N TRP A 103 -1.86 -0.49 16.73
CA TRP A 103 -1.62 -0.99 15.40
C TRP A 103 -0.14 -1.33 15.20
N THR A 104 0.10 -2.50 14.64
CA THR A 104 1.45 -2.95 14.28
C THR A 104 1.44 -3.42 12.83
N THR A 105 2.23 -2.77 11.99
CA THR A 105 2.48 -3.22 10.62
C THR A 105 3.45 -4.40 10.67
N GLU A 106 3.00 -5.59 10.25
CA GLU A 106 3.82 -6.80 10.26
C GLU A 106 4.72 -6.89 9.04
N TYR A 107 4.18 -6.58 7.87
CA TYR A 107 4.91 -6.49 6.61
C TYR A 107 4.17 -5.63 5.59
N ALA A 108 4.91 -5.17 4.60
CA ALA A 108 4.37 -4.64 3.35
C ALA A 108 5.29 -5.00 2.19
N PHE A 109 4.72 -5.30 1.04
CA PHE A 109 5.47 -5.53 -0.19
C PHE A 109 4.67 -5.03 -1.39
N SER A 110 5.38 -4.62 -2.44
CA SER A 110 4.77 -4.14 -3.68
C SER A 110 4.66 -5.24 -4.72
N VAL A 111 3.59 -5.16 -5.51
CA VAL A 111 3.30 -6.06 -6.62
C VAL A 111 2.90 -5.24 -7.84
N ASP A 112 3.50 -5.57 -8.97
CA ASP A 112 3.09 -5.08 -10.28
C ASP A 112 2.39 -6.22 -11.03
N ILE A 113 1.18 -5.98 -11.51
CA ILE A 113 0.40 -6.98 -12.25
C ILE A 113 0.59 -6.82 -13.76
N ASN A 114 0.88 -5.59 -14.20
CA ASN A 114 1.09 -5.30 -15.61
C ASN A 114 2.12 -4.18 -15.76
N THR A 115 3.34 -4.56 -16.12
CA THR A 115 4.49 -3.64 -16.23
C THR A 115 4.32 -2.56 -17.32
N GLU A 116 3.31 -2.68 -18.17
CA GLU A 116 2.96 -1.68 -19.18
C GLU A 116 1.99 -0.61 -18.66
N LYS A 117 1.29 -0.91 -17.56
CA LYS A 117 0.39 0.05 -16.89
C LYS A 117 1.16 0.89 -15.88
N LYS A 118 0.64 2.08 -15.64
CA LYS A 118 1.17 2.96 -14.61
C LYS A 118 0.45 2.63 -13.31
N GLY A 119 1.17 2.21 -12.32
CA GLY A 119 0.64 1.96 -11.00
C GLY A 119 1.03 0.60 -10.46
N GLU A 120 1.12 0.51 -9.16
CA GLU A 120 1.56 -0.67 -8.45
C GLU A 120 0.68 -0.91 -7.23
N TRP A 121 0.50 -2.17 -6.90
CA TRP A 121 -0.17 -2.59 -5.69
C TRP A 121 0.81 -2.72 -4.54
N VAL A 122 0.37 -2.39 -3.34
CA VAL A 122 1.05 -2.73 -2.09
C VAL A 122 0.10 -3.58 -1.27
N ASN A 123 0.56 -4.77 -0.87
CA ASN A 123 -0.11 -5.56 0.17
C ASN A 123 0.55 -5.26 1.50
N ALA A 124 -0.26 -4.98 2.51
CA ALA A 124 0.21 -4.80 3.87
C ALA A 124 -0.62 -5.65 4.84
N ARG A 125 0.03 -6.10 5.91
CA ARG A 125 -0.62 -6.81 7.00
C ARG A 125 -0.39 -6.10 8.30
N PHE A 126 -1.48 -6.00 9.07
CA PHE A 126 -1.48 -5.36 10.38
C PHE A 126 -2.04 -6.28 11.45
N THR A 127 -1.53 -6.13 12.64
CA THR A 127 -2.19 -6.62 13.86
C THR A 127 -2.72 -5.41 14.63
N LEU A 128 -4.00 -5.43 14.94
CA LEU A 128 -4.65 -4.49 15.84
C LEU A 128 -4.92 -5.20 17.17
N ILE A 129 -4.46 -4.58 18.25
CA ILE A 129 -4.82 -4.95 19.61
C ILE A 129 -5.66 -3.82 20.17
N THR A 130 -6.90 -4.12 20.53
CA THR A 130 -7.81 -3.18 21.19
C THR A 130 -7.95 -3.60 22.65
N GLU A 131 -7.58 -2.71 23.55
CA GLU A 131 -7.86 -2.82 25.00
C GLU A 131 -9.06 -1.93 25.31
N ASN A 132 -10.03 -2.45 26.02
CA ASN A 132 -11.21 -1.67 26.40
C ASN A 132 -11.32 -1.49 27.93
N SER A 133 -12.26 -0.65 28.37
CA SER A 133 -12.50 -0.33 29.78
C SER A 133 -12.92 -1.53 30.66
N GLU A 134 -13.20 -2.69 30.05
CA GLU A 134 -13.55 -3.93 30.74
C GLU A 134 -12.38 -4.92 30.83
N ASP A 135 -11.14 -4.45 30.60
CA ASP A 135 -9.90 -5.26 30.57
C ASP A 135 -9.93 -6.40 29.53
N ARG A 136 -10.76 -6.26 28.51
CA ARG A 136 -10.80 -7.22 27.41
C ARG A 136 -9.81 -6.84 26.32
N VAL A 137 -9.03 -7.81 25.87
CA VAL A 137 -8.12 -7.67 24.75
C VAL A 137 -8.75 -8.33 23.53
N ILE A 138 -8.92 -7.54 22.48
CA ILE A 138 -9.44 -8.05 21.20
C ILE A 138 -8.31 -7.94 20.17
N LYS A 139 -7.93 -9.08 19.60
CA LYS A 139 -6.93 -9.13 18.53
C LYS A 139 -7.60 -9.31 17.18
N LYS A 140 -7.25 -8.45 16.25
CA LYS A 140 -7.68 -8.52 14.85
C LYS A 140 -6.46 -8.49 13.94
N VAL A 141 -6.55 -9.17 12.81
CA VAL A 141 -5.53 -9.16 11.77
C VAL A 141 -6.16 -8.63 10.50
N TYR A 142 -5.60 -7.56 9.98
CA TYR A 142 -6.03 -6.94 8.72
C TYR A 142 -5.05 -7.29 7.61
N ASN A 143 -5.59 -7.54 6.41
CA ASN A 143 -4.83 -7.56 5.17
C ASN A 143 -5.43 -6.50 4.28
N GLU A 144 -4.59 -5.61 3.82
CA GLU A 144 -4.99 -4.45 3.05
C GLU A 144 -4.23 -4.40 1.73
N TRP A 145 -4.92 -3.91 0.70
CA TRP A 145 -4.34 -3.68 -0.60
C TRP A 145 -4.52 -2.22 -0.98
N TYR A 146 -3.44 -1.63 -1.45
CA TYR A 146 -3.32 -0.24 -1.86
C TYR A 146 -2.86 -0.21 -3.31
N TYR A 147 -3.60 0.45 -4.19
CA TYR A 147 -3.15 0.70 -5.56
C TYR A 147 -2.73 2.15 -5.70
N PHE A 148 -1.46 2.37 -5.98
CA PHE A 148 -0.90 3.69 -6.20
C PHE A 148 -0.65 3.91 -7.68
N GLU A 149 -1.17 5.02 -8.22
CA GLU A 149 -0.87 5.51 -9.55
C GLU A 149 -0.54 7.00 -9.47
N ASN A 150 0.43 7.48 -10.26
CA ASN A 150 0.88 8.88 -10.26
C ASN A 150 1.22 9.44 -8.85
N ASN A 151 1.72 8.61 -7.96
CA ASN A 151 2.01 8.87 -6.54
C ASN A 151 0.78 9.16 -5.66
N GLN A 152 -0.41 8.82 -6.12
CA GLN A 152 -1.65 8.94 -5.35
C GLN A 152 -2.29 7.57 -5.18
N LEU A 153 -3.01 7.39 -4.07
CA LEU A 153 -3.83 6.22 -3.81
C LEU A 153 -5.10 6.30 -4.65
N GLU A 154 -5.33 5.29 -5.48
CA GLU A 154 -6.50 5.17 -6.36
C GLU A 154 -7.51 4.14 -5.87
N LEU A 155 -7.01 3.03 -5.29
CA LEU A 155 -7.87 1.97 -4.78
C LEU A 155 -7.33 1.48 -3.45
N TRP A 156 -8.22 1.19 -2.53
CA TRP A 156 -7.89 0.53 -1.28
C TRP A 156 -9.03 -0.40 -0.87
N TYR A 157 -8.66 -1.57 -0.41
CA TYR A 157 -9.62 -2.47 0.22
C TYR A 157 -8.99 -3.24 1.37
N GLN A 158 -9.83 -3.59 2.32
CA GLN A 158 -9.45 -4.20 3.58
C GLN A 158 -10.21 -5.50 3.81
N THR A 159 -9.51 -6.48 4.32
CA THR A 159 -10.09 -7.72 4.85
C THR A 159 -9.63 -7.96 6.27
N ILE A 160 -10.48 -8.58 7.08
CA ILE A 160 -10.22 -8.82 8.49
C ILE A 160 -10.34 -10.30 8.86
N ARG A 161 -9.47 -10.73 9.79
CA ARG A 161 -9.62 -11.95 10.54
C ARG A 161 -9.65 -11.64 12.03
N LYS A 162 -10.75 -11.95 12.70
CA LYS A 162 -10.81 -11.92 14.16
C LYS A 162 -10.08 -13.15 14.71
N VAL A 163 -9.19 -12.93 15.67
CA VAL A 163 -8.53 -14.01 16.40
C VAL A 163 -9.42 -14.29 17.62
N MET A 164 -10.04 -15.45 17.65
CA MET A 164 -10.78 -15.92 18.83
C MET A 164 -9.81 -16.73 19.67
N GLU A 165 -9.65 -16.33 20.92
CA GLU A 165 -8.92 -17.08 21.95
C GLU A 165 -9.81 -18.14 22.57
#